data_fce6b17c70c743e1636250d70f9d8f47
#
_entry.id   fce6b17c70c743e1636250d70f9d8f47
#
_cell.length_a   1.000
_cell.length_b   1.000
_cell.length_c   1.000
_cell.angle_alpha   90.00
_cell.angle_beta   90.00
_cell.angle_gamma   90.00
#
_symmetry.space_group_name_H-M   'P 1'
#
loop_
_entity.id
_entity.type
_entity.pdbx_description
1 polymer ?
#
loop_
_entity_poly.entity_id
_entity_poly.type
_entity_poly.pdbx_seq_one_letter_code
_entity_poly.pdbx_strand_id
1 'polypeptide(L)'
;MCDIDFAALRDSVSDNTAESIFERLMKLIADFEKALPENKQVGITTGMTNGLTVLIHTVSYWNPDLVIFYGSLLDGSPVKIIQQVAQLNVILLAVLREDDTRPRSPIGFIREETTDSSLVRD
;
A
#
# COMPACT_ATOMS: atom_id res chain seq x y z
N MET A 1 8.09 -23.83 -28.02
CA MET A 1 6.92 -23.63 -27.23
C MET A 1 7.18 -23.58 -25.74
N CYS A 2 7.77 -24.62 -25.20
CA CYS A 2 8.05 -24.63 -23.78
C CYS A 2 8.97 -23.52 -23.34
N ASP A 3 9.90 -23.14 -24.20
CA ASP A 3 10.82 -22.07 -23.85
C ASP A 3 10.10 -20.77 -23.60
N ILE A 4 9.13 -20.50 -24.45
CA ILE A 4 8.36 -19.29 -24.29
C ILE A 4 7.56 -19.33 -23.01
N ASP A 5 6.95 -20.47 -22.75
CA ASP A 5 6.17 -20.62 -21.53
C ASP A 5 7.03 -20.50 -20.31
N PHE A 6 8.22 -21.04 -20.37
CA PHE A 6 9.13 -20.98 -19.25
C PHE A 6 9.56 -19.56 -18.97
N ALA A 7 9.86 -18.79 -20.01
CA ALA A 7 10.22 -17.39 -19.80
C ALA A 7 9.06 -16.61 -19.24
N ALA A 8 7.86 -16.88 -19.73
CA ALA A 8 6.69 -16.19 -19.20
C ALA A 8 6.46 -16.54 -17.75
N LEU A 9 6.68 -17.78 -17.38
CA LEU A 9 6.54 -18.18 -15.98
C LEU A 9 7.55 -17.47 -15.11
N ARG A 10 8.75 -17.36 -15.59
CA ARG A 10 9.78 -16.69 -14.82
C ARG A 10 9.43 -15.23 -14.61
N ASP A 11 8.94 -14.58 -15.66
CA ASP A 11 8.52 -13.20 -15.57
C ASP A 11 7.33 -13.06 -14.63
N SER A 12 6.40 -14.00 -14.68
CA SER A 12 5.26 -13.99 -13.79
C SER A 12 5.67 -14.11 -12.35
N VAL A 13 6.61 -14.99 -12.06
CA VAL A 13 7.10 -15.16 -10.70
C VAL A 13 7.77 -13.88 -10.24
N SER A 14 8.57 -13.29 -11.10
CA SER A 14 9.20 -12.03 -10.81
C SER A 14 8.17 -10.95 -10.55
N ASP A 15 7.08 -10.96 -11.32
CA ASP A 15 6.01 -10.00 -11.19
C ASP A 15 5.19 -10.19 -9.93
N ASN A 16 5.38 -11.30 -9.24
CA ASN A 16 4.67 -11.57 -7.99
C ASN A 16 5.50 -11.26 -6.76
N THR A 17 6.66 -10.64 -6.94
CA THR A 17 7.45 -10.20 -5.80
C THR A 17 6.82 -8.97 -5.16
N ALA A 18 7.22 -8.70 -3.94
CA ALA A 18 6.71 -7.53 -3.23
C ALA A 18 7.00 -6.25 -4.01
N GLU A 19 8.17 -6.16 -4.59
CA GLU A 19 8.53 -4.97 -5.37
C GLU A 19 7.58 -4.76 -6.54
N SER A 20 7.31 -5.82 -7.28
CA SER A 20 6.47 -5.75 -8.44
C SER A 20 5.03 -5.41 -8.07
N ILE A 21 4.52 -6.04 -7.03
CA ILE A 21 3.18 -5.76 -6.54
C ILE A 21 3.09 -4.33 -6.04
N PHE A 22 4.13 -3.88 -5.32
CA PHE A 22 4.19 -2.52 -4.82
C PHE A 22 4.09 -1.50 -5.96
N GLU A 23 4.79 -1.75 -7.07
CA GLU A 23 4.75 -0.83 -8.21
C GLU A 23 3.33 -0.68 -8.75
N ARG A 24 2.62 -1.79 -8.83
CA ARG A 24 1.25 -1.74 -9.32
C ARG A 24 0.32 -1.08 -8.32
N LEU A 25 0.49 -1.40 -7.04
CA LEU A 25 -0.30 -0.77 -6.00
C LEU A 25 -0.07 0.72 -5.96
N MET A 26 1.18 1.15 -6.08
CA MET A 26 1.51 2.55 -6.08
C MET A 26 0.73 3.28 -7.14
N LYS A 27 0.71 2.72 -8.34
CA LYS A 27 -0.01 3.34 -9.42
C LYS A 27 -1.51 3.38 -9.18
N LEU A 28 -2.06 2.27 -8.72
CA LEU A 28 -3.50 2.19 -8.47
C LEU A 28 -3.93 3.15 -7.36
N ILE A 29 -3.15 3.20 -6.31
CA ILE A 29 -3.48 4.07 -5.18
C ILE A 29 -3.31 5.52 -5.56
N ALA A 30 -2.24 5.85 -6.28
CA ALA A 30 -2.02 7.22 -6.70
C ALA A 30 -3.14 7.71 -7.64
N ASP A 31 -3.57 6.85 -8.56
CA ASP A 31 -4.65 7.20 -9.45
C ASP A 31 -5.96 7.39 -8.69
N PHE A 32 -6.22 6.54 -7.72
CA PHE A 32 -7.41 6.66 -6.91
C PHE A 32 -7.39 7.97 -6.13
N GLU A 33 -6.25 8.29 -5.53
CA GLU A 33 -6.11 9.52 -4.76
C GLU A 33 -6.30 10.76 -5.63
N LYS A 34 -5.74 10.73 -6.81
CA LYS A 34 -5.86 11.87 -7.72
C LYS A 34 -7.29 12.15 -8.11
N ALA A 35 -8.10 11.12 -8.19
CA ALA A 35 -9.49 11.28 -8.60
C ALA A 35 -10.39 11.75 -7.47
N LEU A 36 -9.89 11.79 -6.23
CA LEU A 36 -10.71 12.18 -5.10
C LEU A 36 -10.87 13.68 -5.01
N PRO A 37 -12.05 14.17 -4.60
CA PRO A 37 -12.19 15.59 -4.28
C PRO A 37 -11.36 15.93 -3.07
N GLU A 38 -11.11 17.24 -2.89
CA GLU A 38 -10.22 17.69 -1.83
C GLU A 38 -10.71 17.33 -0.43
N ASN A 39 -12.00 17.18 -0.27
CA ASN A 39 -12.54 16.86 1.05
C ASN A 39 -12.53 15.37 1.37
N LYS A 40 -11.89 14.57 0.51
CA LYS A 40 -11.79 13.15 0.74
C LYS A 40 -10.35 12.71 0.80
N GLN A 41 -10.11 11.57 1.41
CA GLN A 41 -8.78 10.99 1.47
C GLN A 41 -8.91 9.49 1.34
N VAL A 42 -7.79 8.83 1.06
CA VAL A 42 -7.79 7.40 0.80
C VAL A 42 -7.76 6.63 2.11
N GLY A 43 -8.72 5.75 2.27
CA GLY A 43 -8.67 4.78 3.33
C GLY A 43 -8.61 3.39 2.72
N ILE A 44 -8.22 2.42 3.51
CA ILE A 44 -8.26 1.04 3.08
C ILE A 44 -8.95 0.20 4.14
N THR A 45 -9.50 -0.90 3.68
CA THR A 45 -9.91 -1.95 4.57
C THR A 45 -9.46 -3.26 3.95
N THR A 46 -9.19 -4.25 4.78
CA THR A 46 -8.81 -5.57 4.31
C THR A 46 -9.61 -6.59 5.10
N GLY A 47 -9.60 -7.82 4.63
CA GLY A 47 -10.26 -8.87 5.37
C GLY A 47 -9.69 -9.07 6.75
N MET A 48 -8.45 -8.64 6.95
CA MET A 48 -7.77 -8.82 8.23
C MET A 48 -8.07 -7.71 9.23
N THR A 49 -8.62 -6.61 8.78
CA THR A 49 -8.91 -5.50 9.69
C THR A 49 -10.31 -5.59 10.28
N ASN A 50 -11.02 -6.65 9.94
CA ASN A 50 -12.36 -6.89 10.48
C ASN A 50 -13.29 -5.70 10.25
N GLY A 51 -13.17 -5.10 9.08
CA GLY A 51 -14.03 -3.98 8.70
C GLY A 51 -13.55 -2.62 9.15
N LEU A 52 -12.43 -2.56 9.87
CA LEU A 52 -11.88 -1.26 10.26
C LEU A 52 -11.33 -0.54 9.04
N THR A 53 -11.52 0.77 9.02
CA THR A 53 -10.97 1.61 7.97
C THR A 53 -9.67 2.23 8.45
N VAL A 54 -8.64 2.14 7.64
CA VAL A 54 -7.33 2.69 7.93
C VAL A 54 -7.03 3.76 6.90
N LEU A 55 -6.71 4.96 7.38
CA LEU A 55 -6.28 6.04 6.50
C LEU A 55 -4.83 5.81 6.13
N ILE A 56 -4.53 5.79 4.83
CA ILE A 56 -3.19 5.46 4.37
C ILE A 56 -2.31 6.70 4.38
N HIS A 57 -1.13 6.58 4.98
CA HIS A 57 -0.13 7.64 4.93
C HIS A 57 1.04 7.25 4.06
N THR A 58 1.46 5.99 4.13
CA THR A 58 2.65 5.52 3.42
C THR A 58 2.47 4.07 3.05
N VAL A 59 2.99 3.71 1.89
CA VAL A 59 3.02 2.32 1.44
C VAL A 59 4.46 1.96 1.16
N SER A 60 4.85 0.75 1.56
CA SER A 60 6.20 0.27 1.39
C SER A 60 6.17 -1.22 1.11
N TYR A 61 7.32 -1.80 0.94
CA TYR A 61 7.41 -3.25 0.77
C TYR A 61 8.75 -3.74 1.31
N TRP A 62 8.80 -5.02 1.54
CA TRP A 62 10.02 -5.69 1.96
C TRP A 62 10.12 -6.98 1.16
N ASN A 63 11.08 -7.03 0.27
CA ASN A 63 11.25 -8.22 -0.56
C ASN A 63 11.54 -9.43 0.31
N PRO A 64 11.13 -10.59 -0.11
CA PRO A 64 10.51 -10.84 -1.41
C PRO A 64 8.99 -10.78 -1.41
N ASP A 65 8.31 -10.77 -0.25
CA ASP A 65 6.90 -11.06 -0.25
C ASP A 65 6.03 -10.23 0.68
N LEU A 66 6.54 -9.13 1.23
CA LEU A 66 5.73 -8.33 2.15
C LEU A 66 5.41 -6.96 1.57
N VAL A 67 4.15 -6.56 1.73
CA VAL A 67 3.71 -5.20 1.45
C VAL A 67 3.25 -4.61 2.78
N ILE A 68 3.63 -3.37 3.02
CA ILE A 68 3.41 -2.73 4.31
C ILE A 68 2.66 -1.42 4.11
N PHE A 69 1.56 -1.27 4.82
CA PHE A 69 0.78 -0.04 4.80
C PHE A 69 0.88 0.63 6.16
N TYR A 70 1.29 1.90 6.15
CA TYR A 70 1.35 2.70 7.36
C TYR A 70 0.20 3.68 7.33
N GLY A 71 -0.51 3.79 8.42
CA GLY A 71 -1.62 4.70 8.46
C GLY A 71 -2.15 4.91 9.86
N SER A 72 -3.38 5.36 9.93
CA SER A 72 -4.03 5.58 11.21
C SER A 72 -5.49 5.20 11.12
N LEU A 73 -6.05 4.84 12.24
CA LEU A 73 -7.48 4.66 12.35
C LEU A 73 -8.15 6.03 12.34
N LEU A 74 -9.47 6.03 12.27
CA LEU A 74 -10.20 7.28 12.23
C LEU A 74 -10.02 8.11 13.49
N ASP A 75 -9.69 7.45 14.60
CA ASP A 75 -9.45 8.15 15.87
C ASP A 75 -8.00 8.62 16.01
N GLY A 76 -7.19 8.43 14.98
CA GLY A 76 -5.80 8.87 15.01
C GLY A 76 -4.79 7.84 15.47
N SER A 77 -5.24 6.68 15.92
CA SER A 77 -4.31 5.65 16.38
C SER A 77 -3.46 5.15 15.22
N PRO A 78 -2.14 5.05 15.41
CA PRO A 78 -1.28 4.57 14.33
C PRO A 78 -1.48 3.09 14.08
N VAL A 79 -1.38 2.71 12.79
CA VAL A 79 -1.58 1.32 12.38
C VAL A 79 -0.55 0.98 11.32
N LYS A 80 -0.02 -0.21 11.41
CA LYS A 80 0.84 -0.77 10.37
C LYS A 80 0.23 -2.10 9.95
N ILE A 81 -0.08 -2.24 8.68
CA ILE A 81 -0.63 -3.46 8.14
C ILE A 81 0.44 -4.14 7.32
N ILE A 82 0.75 -5.37 7.67
CA ILE A 82 1.77 -6.16 7.00
C ILE A 82 1.09 -7.36 6.36
N GLN A 83 1.22 -7.47 5.05
CA GLN A 83 0.59 -8.56 4.32
C GLN A 83 1.56 -9.23 3.39
N GLN A 84 1.46 -10.54 3.29
CA GLN A 84 2.17 -11.27 2.25
C GLN A 84 1.46 -11.02 0.93
N VAL A 85 2.25 -10.89 -0.14
CA VAL A 85 1.66 -10.58 -1.45
C VAL A 85 0.67 -11.65 -1.89
N ALA A 86 0.88 -12.89 -1.49
CA ALA A 86 -0.02 -13.97 -1.86
C ALA A 86 -1.40 -13.84 -1.22
N GLN A 87 -1.50 -13.05 -0.16
CA GLN A 87 -2.75 -12.89 0.57
C GLN A 87 -3.24 -11.46 0.57
N LEU A 88 -2.69 -10.66 -0.33
CA LEU A 88 -3.04 -9.25 -0.39
C LEU A 88 -4.50 -9.09 -0.75
N ASN A 89 -5.20 -8.30 0.05
CA ASN A 89 -6.63 -8.10 -0.12
C ASN A 89 -6.96 -6.72 0.41
N VAL A 90 -7.07 -5.75 -0.48
CA VAL A 90 -7.22 -4.36 -0.11
C VAL A 90 -8.38 -3.73 -0.86
N ILE A 91 -9.22 -3.03 -0.14
CA ILE A 91 -10.28 -2.22 -0.74
C ILE A 91 -9.94 -0.75 -0.47
N LEU A 92 -9.90 0.03 -1.53
CA LEU A 92 -9.66 1.46 -1.40
C LEU A 92 -10.98 2.18 -1.20
N LEU A 93 -10.98 3.11 -0.26
CA LEU A 93 -12.18 3.84 0.10
C LEU A 93 -11.92 5.33 0.06
N ALA A 94 -12.97 6.10 -0.30
CA ALA A 94 -12.92 7.55 -0.23
C ALA A 94 -13.51 7.94 1.11
N VAL A 95 -12.67 8.47 2.00
CA VAL A 95 -13.06 8.80 3.36
C VAL A 95 -13.11 10.32 3.52
N LEU A 96 -14.17 10.82 4.12
CA LEU A 96 -14.31 12.24 4.34
C LEU A 96 -13.22 12.72 5.29
N ARG A 97 -12.58 13.84 4.93
CA ARG A 97 -11.58 14.46 5.79
C ARG A 97 -12.26 15.28 6.88
N GLU A 98 -11.71 15.20 8.08
CA GLU A 98 -12.25 15.99 9.18
C GLU A 98 -11.89 17.46 9.02
N ASP A 99 -10.71 17.72 8.49
CA ASP A 99 -10.21 19.09 8.33
C ASP A 99 -9.75 19.25 6.90
N ASP A 100 -10.53 19.94 6.08
CA ASP A 100 -10.17 20.16 4.70
C ASP A 100 -9.74 21.61 4.43
N THR A 101 -9.38 22.32 5.50
CA THR A 101 -8.89 23.69 5.33
C THR A 101 -7.48 23.72 4.76
N ARG A 102 -6.77 22.60 4.84
CA ARG A 102 -5.43 22.48 4.30
C ARG A 102 -5.41 21.45 3.19
N PRO A 103 -4.46 21.56 2.25
CA PRO A 103 -4.35 20.56 1.21
C PRO A 103 -4.10 19.19 1.81
N ARG A 104 -4.62 18.18 1.15
CA ARG A 104 -4.39 16.80 1.54
C ARG A 104 -2.93 16.45 1.34
N SER A 105 -2.33 15.80 2.33
CA SER A 105 -0.97 15.32 2.20
C SER A 105 -0.96 14.12 1.26
N PRO A 106 -0.10 14.12 0.25
CA PRO A 106 -0.05 12.97 -0.64
C PRO A 106 0.47 11.74 0.08
N ILE A 107 0.01 10.59 -0.39
CA ILE A 107 0.47 9.32 0.16
C ILE A 107 1.93 9.13 -0.24
N GLY A 108 2.76 8.72 0.72
CA GLY A 108 4.15 8.44 0.44
C GLY A 108 4.32 7.00 -0.01
N PHE A 109 5.33 6.79 -0.85
CA PHE A 109 5.67 5.45 -1.32
C PHE A 109 7.16 5.25 -1.09
N ILE A 110 7.50 4.32 -0.22
CA ILE A 110 8.89 4.06 0.15
C ILE A 110 9.30 2.74 -0.47
N ARG A 111 10.33 2.81 -1.32
CA ARG A 111 10.83 1.60 -1.95
C ARG A 111 11.63 0.82 -0.95
N GLU A 112 11.30 -0.37 -0.83
CA GLU A 112 11.92 -1.41 -0.02
C GLU A 112 12.36 -0.99 1.37
N GLU A 113 11.66 -1.49 2.35
CA GLU A 113 12.08 -1.35 3.73
C GLU A 113 13.38 -2.08 3.94
N THR A 114 14.26 -1.48 4.73
CA THR A 114 15.47 -2.17 5.13
C THR A 114 15.56 -2.12 6.64
N THR A 115 16.13 -3.17 7.21
CA THR A 115 16.31 -3.18 8.64
C THR A 115 17.25 -2.10 9.09
N ASP A 116 18.22 -1.81 8.25
CA ASP A 116 19.21 -0.80 8.62
C ASP A 116 18.60 0.53 8.88
N SER A 117 17.82 1.00 7.94
CA SER A 117 17.32 2.34 8.07
C SER A 117 16.36 2.46 9.22
N SER A 118 15.55 1.46 9.47
CA SER A 118 14.61 1.57 10.55
C SER A 118 15.30 1.52 11.90
N LEU A 119 16.37 0.75 12.00
CA LEU A 119 17.10 0.68 13.25
C LEU A 119 17.84 1.96 13.55
N VAL A 120 18.47 2.49 12.55
CA VAL A 120 19.30 3.66 12.74
C VAL A 120 18.48 4.85 13.16
N ARG A 121 17.28 4.93 12.65
CA ARG A 121 16.52 6.09 12.85
C ARG A 121 15.89 6.17 14.15
N ASP A 122 15.75 5.09 14.76
CA ASP A 122 15.11 5.10 16.04
C ASP A 122 16.06 5.39 17.15
#